data_992de5e7b71cfe378a58265931ce39c5
#
_entry.id   992de5e7b71cfe378a58265931ce39c5
#
_cell.length_a   1.000
_cell.length_b   1.000
_cell.length_c   1.000
_cell.angle_alpha   90.00
_cell.angle_beta   90.00
_cell.angle_gamma   90.00
#
_symmetry.space_group_name_H-M   'P 1'
#
loop_
_entity.id
_entity.type
_entity.pdbx_description
1 polymer ?
#
loop_
_entity_poly.entity_id
_entity_poly.type
_entity_poly.pdbx_seq_one_letter_code
_entity_poly.pdbx_strand_id
1 'polypeptide(L)'
;AHVIQCEGLVDSTYVSAHVKGYAEVLPLIKACTPQWGERATGVPAALIEAAARSYAKGPSLLWLGQGLQRQPQGGNVFRACAMLPALTGNIGKPGTGFYYLNNTLAIAERVGTAPIYRKPEPQSQPNTVSQMDMPSLLQDSSAIRSFLVWNCNPLASNPDQTSTRKGLAREDLFTVVIDCFMTDTAEYADIVLPAASFLEFDDLCASYFYLTVAAQVKCQEPLGESLPNQEIFRKLAKAMDLDDPALYEDDHAILGSTLKAAGIMDAWP
;
A
#
# COMPACT_ATOMS: atom_id res chain seq x y z
N ALA A 1 1.72 -11.93 24.89
CA ALA A 1 2.95 -12.74 24.99
C ALA A 1 3.21 -13.20 26.43
N HIS A 2 3.22 -12.28 27.44
CA HIS A 2 3.49 -12.61 28.86
C HIS A 2 2.60 -13.74 29.38
N VAL A 3 1.29 -13.62 29.25
CA VAL A 3 0.32 -14.64 29.71
C VAL A 3 0.55 -15.99 29.03
N ILE A 4 0.72 -15.97 27.70
CA ILE A 4 1.00 -17.18 26.92
C ILE A 4 2.24 -17.88 27.44
N GLN A 5 3.28 -17.12 27.76
CA GLN A 5 4.53 -17.64 28.31
C GLN A 5 4.37 -18.21 29.74
N CYS A 6 3.75 -17.43 30.63
CA CYS A 6 3.70 -17.76 32.05
C CYS A 6 2.69 -18.89 32.37
N GLU A 7 1.67 -19.06 31.55
CA GLU A 7 0.66 -20.11 31.70
C GLU A 7 0.99 -21.37 30.90
N GLY A 8 2.18 -21.46 30.28
CA GLY A 8 2.59 -22.66 29.54
C GLY A 8 1.83 -22.87 28.23
N LEU A 9 1.26 -21.81 27.64
CA LEU A 9 0.48 -21.88 26.41
C LEU A 9 1.34 -21.76 25.14
N VAL A 10 2.66 -21.79 25.30
CA VAL A 10 3.64 -21.75 24.20
C VAL A 10 3.68 -23.07 23.47
N ASP A 11 3.56 -23.07 22.15
CA ASP A 11 3.88 -24.21 21.29
C ASP A 11 5.41 -24.39 21.22
N SER A 12 5.96 -25.12 22.18
CA SER A 12 7.41 -25.32 22.29
C SER A 12 8.02 -26.04 21.09
N THR A 13 7.26 -26.92 20.45
CA THR A 13 7.67 -27.64 19.24
C THR A 13 7.84 -26.67 18.08
N TYR A 14 6.84 -25.81 17.88
CA TYR A 14 6.90 -24.78 16.85
C TYR A 14 8.02 -23.77 17.11
N VAL A 15 8.12 -23.29 18.35
CA VAL A 15 9.15 -22.31 18.74
C VAL A 15 10.55 -22.85 18.50
N SER A 16 10.84 -24.09 18.92
CA SER A 16 12.16 -24.70 18.74
C SER A 16 12.55 -24.91 17.27
N ALA A 17 11.56 -25.17 16.42
CA ALA A 17 11.80 -25.46 15.00
C ALA A 17 11.88 -24.19 14.12
N HIS A 18 11.12 -23.14 14.48
CA HIS A 18 10.85 -22.03 13.55
C HIS A 18 11.15 -20.63 14.09
N VAL A 19 11.37 -20.45 15.40
CA VAL A 19 11.55 -19.13 16.00
C VAL A 19 13.00 -18.87 16.39
N LYS A 20 13.61 -17.86 15.79
CA LYS A 20 14.95 -17.39 16.17
C LYS A 20 14.84 -16.29 17.22
N GLY A 21 15.82 -16.25 18.13
CA GLY A 21 15.93 -15.16 19.11
C GLY A 21 14.91 -15.23 20.25
N TYR A 22 14.25 -16.36 20.45
CA TYR A 22 13.26 -16.50 21.53
C TYR A 22 13.88 -16.33 22.93
N ALA A 23 15.05 -16.92 23.17
CA ALA A 23 15.73 -16.82 24.45
C ALA A 23 16.10 -15.37 24.80
N GLU A 24 16.52 -14.61 23.82
CA GLU A 24 16.94 -13.20 23.94
C GLU A 24 15.76 -12.29 24.30
N VAL A 25 14.55 -12.54 23.76
CA VAL A 25 13.37 -11.73 24.06
C VAL A 25 12.59 -12.19 25.27
N LEU A 26 12.86 -13.38 25.79
CA LEU A 26 12.13 -13.96 26.92
C LEU A 26 12.12 -13.09 28.18
N PRO A 27 13.22 -12.42 28.58
CA PRO A 27 13.20 -11.51 29.72
C PRO A 27 12.22 -10.34 29.52
N LEU A 28 12.17 -9.78 28.31
CA LEU A 28 11.23 -8.72 27.97
C LEU A 28 9.77 -9.20 28.00
N ILE A 29 9.50 -10.38 27.44
CA ILE A 29 8.18 -11.00 27.50
C ILE A 29 7.71 -11.16 28.95
N LYS A 30 8.59 -11.61 29.83
CA LYS A 30 8.28 -11.78 31.27
C LYS A 30 8.08 -10.44 32.00
N ALA A 31 8.76 -9.39 31.59
CA ALA A 31 8.62 -8.07 32.21
C ALA A 31 7.32 -7.34 31.82
N CYS A 32 6.81 -7.58 30.61
CA CYS A 32 5.58 -6.94 30.11
C CYS A 32 4.31 -7.63 30.65
N THR A 33 4.06 -7.47 31.95
CA THR A 33 2.88 -8.09 32.62
C THR A 33 1.56 -7.47 32.17
N PRO A 34 0.39 -8.14 32.37
CA PRO A 34 -0.91 -7.55 32.10
C PRO A 34 -1.13 -6.21 32.85
N GLN A 35 -0.64 -6.08 34.08
CA GLN A 35 -0.72 -4.84 34.87
C GLN A 35 0.17 -3.73 34.31
N TRP A 36 1.31 -4.07 33.75
CA TRP A 36 2.11 -3.12 32.95
C TRP A 36 1.32 -2.66 31.71
N GLY A 37 0.70 -3.62 31.01
CA GLY A 37 -0.14 -3.34 29.84
C GLY A 37 -1.31 -2.40 30.19
N GLU A 38 -2.02 -2.64 31.29
CA GLU A 38 -3.10 -1.79 31.76
C GLU A 38 -2.63 -0.36 32.03
N ARG A 39 -1.51 -0.16 32.71
CA ARG A 39 -0.97 1.19 32.93
C ARG A 39 -0.55 1.89 31.65
N ALA A 40 -0.03 1.13 30.67
CA ALA A 40 0.45 1.70 29.41
C ALA A 40 -0.67 2.03 28.42
N THR A 41 -1.79 1.29 28.44
CA THR A 41 -2.83 1.35 27.41
C THR A 41 -4.22 1.75 27.92
N GLY A 42 -4.46 1.67 29.25
CA GLY A 42 -5.77 1.81 29.85
C GLY A 42 -6.68 0.57 29.67
N VAL A 43 -6.23 -0.48 28.99
CA VAL A 43 -6.99 -1.73 28.86
C VAL A 43 -6.86 -2.55 30.16
N PRO A 44 -7.96 -2.93 30.82
CA PRO A 44 -7.89 -3.70 32.06
C PRO A 44 -7.07 -4.99 31.93
N ALA A 45 -6.21 -5.27 32.92
CA ALA A 45 -5.35 -6.45 32.92
C ALA A 45 -6.13 -7.76 32.68
N ALA A 46 -7.32 -7.88 33.26
CA ALA A 46 -8.18 -9.05 33.08
C ALA A 46 -8.60 -9.26 31.61
N LEU A 47 -8.84 -8.19 30.86
CA LEU A 47 -9.18 -8.28 29.44
C LEU A 47 -7.93 -8.67 28.59
N ILE A 48 -6.76 -8.16 28.95
CA ILE A 48 -5.49 -8.56 28.32
C ILE A 48 -5.26 -10.05 28.50
N GLU A 49 -5.47 -10.57 29.71
CA GLU A 49 -5.35 -11.99 30.03
C GLU A 49 -6.36 -12.83 29.27
N ALA A 50 -7.64 -12.44 29.27
CA ALA A 50 -8.71 -13.15 28.58
C ALA A 50 -8.43 -13.22 27.05
N ALA A 51 -8.00 -12.11 26.45
CA ALA A 51 -7.64 -12.06 25.04
C ALA A 51 -6.45 -12.98 24.72
N ALA A 52 -5.42 -12.98 25.57
CA ALA A 52 -4.25 -13.84 25.37
C ALA A 52 -4.60 -15.33 25.44
N ARG A 53 -5.42 -15.75 26.41
CA ARG A 53 -5.89 -17.13 26.53
C ARG A 53 -6.78 -17.54 25.36
N SER A 54 -7.69 -16.64 24.94
CA SER A 54 -8.54 -16.88 23.77
C SER A 54 -7.72 -17.06 22.51
N TYR A 55 -6.74 -16.19 22.28
CA TYR A 55 -5.85 -16.28 21.14
C TYR A 55 -5.02 -17.59 21.15
N ALA A 56 -4.47 -17.95 22.30
CA ALA A 56 -3.64 -19.15 22.43
C ALA A 56 -4.41 -20.46 22.24
N LYS A 57 -5.73 -20.47 22.54
CA LYS A 57 -6.58 -21.65 22.35
C LYS A 57 -6.68 -22.05 20.87
N GLY A 58 -6.57 -21.12 19.95
CA GLY A 58 -6.55 -21.33 18.50
C GLY A 58 -7.72 -22.16 17.91
N PRO A 59 -7.73 -22.38 16.59
CA PRO A 59 -6.90 -21.70 15.63
C PRO A 59 -7.17 -20.19 15.60
N SER A 60 -6.14 -19.36 15.54
CA SER A 60 -6.28 -17.92 15.62
C SER A 60 -5.52 -17.20 14.50
N LEU A 61 -6.16 -16.20 13.95
CA LEU A 61 -5.61 -15.32 12.92
C LEU A 61 -5.41 -13.93 13.53
N LEU A 62 -4.26 -13.31 13.27
CA LEU A 62 -3.99 -11.93 13.60
C LEU A 62 -3.97 -11.09 12.33
N TRP A 63 -4.93 -10.19 12.22
CA TRP A 63 -5.03 -9.26 11.10
C TRP A 63 -4.60 -7.87 11.55
N LEU A 64 -3.55 -7.34 10.93
CA LEU A 64 -2.97 -6.05 11.27
C LEU A 64 -3.39 -4.97 10.28
N GLY A 65 -3.76 -3.81 10.82
CA GLY A 65 -4.06 -2.62 10.03
C GLY A 65 -2.80 -1.84 9.64
N GLN A 66 -2.86 -1.11 8.54
CA GLN A 66 -1.75 -0.32 8.01
C GLN A 66 -1.32 0.85 8.92
N GLY A 67 -2.11 1.25 9.90
CA GLY A 67 -1.75 2.30 10.85
C GLY A 67 -0.61 1.92 11.80
N LEU A 68 -0.39 0.63 12.04
CA LEU A 68 0.58 0.16 13.04
C LEU A 68 2.03 0.55 12.73
N GLN A 69 2.43 0.55 11.46
CA GLN A 69 3.79 0.95 11.06
C GLN A 69 3.94 2.45 10.81
N ARG A 70 2.83 3.21 10.76
CA ARG A 70 2.81 4.65 10.44
C ARG A 70 2.99 5.51 11.69
N GLN A 71 3.89 5.10 12.57
CA GLN A 71 4.18 5.78 13.84
C GLN A 71 5.64 5.53 14.23
N PRO A 72 6.20 6.33 15.15
CA PRO A 72 7.54 6.08 15.67
C PRO A 72 7.66 4.63 16.14
N GLN A 73 8.74 3.97 15.74
CA GLN A 73 9.01 2.55 16.02
C GLN A 73 7.96 1.55 15.53
N GLY A 74 7.17 1.89 14.51
CA GLY A 74 6.13 1.03 13.95
C GLY A 74 6.61 -0.38 13.58
N GLY A 75 7.86 -0.53 13.10
CA GLY A 75 8.46 -1.84 12.87
C GLY A 75 8.60 -2.70 14.15
N ASN A 76 8.86 -2.10 15.30
CA ASN A 76 8.90 -2.81 16.59
C ASN A 76 7.51 -3.19 17.07
N VAL A 77 6.50 -2.35 16.82
CA VAL A 77 5.09 -2.69 17.09
C VAL A 77 4.70 -3.93 16.28
N PHE A 78 5.05 -3.98 14.99
CA PHE A 78 4.83 -5.14 14.14
C PHE A 78 5.48 -6.41 14.69
N ARG A 79 6.77 -6.33 15.08
CA ARG A 79 7.50 -7.45 15.68
C ARG A 79 6.84 -7.92 16.98
N ALA A 80 6.37 -7.00 17.81
CA ALA A 80 5.67 -7.33 19.05
C ALA A 80 4.36 -8.08 18.78
N CYS A 81 3.59 -7.67 17.78
CA CYS A 81 2.39 -8.38 17.34
C CYS A 81 2.73 -9.77 16.79
N ALA A 82 3.79 -9.89 15.99
CA ALA A 82 4.23 -11.15 15.39
C ALA A 82 4.68 -12.20 16.43
N MET A 83 5.01 -11.78 17.64
CA MET A 83 5.32 -12.73 18.73
C MET A 83 4.11 -13.59 19.10
N LEU A 84 2.88 -13.12 18.95
CA LEU A 84 1.70 -13.91 19.31
C LEU A 84 1.57 -15.18 18.47
N PRO A 85 1.48 -15.11 17.13
CA PRO A 85 1.43 -16.31 16.29
C PRO A 85 2.71 -17.15 16.38
N ALA A 86 3.89 -16.50 16.57
CA ALA A 86 5.15 -17.21 16.72
C ALA A 86 5.19 -18.08 17.99
N LEU A 87 4.69 -17.58 19.12
CA LEU A 87 4.66 -18.32 20.38
C LEU A 87 3.61 -19.43 20.40
N THR A 88 2.50 -19.28 19.68
CA THR A 88 1.37 -20.21 19.70
C THR A 88 1.29 -21.14 18.50
N GLY A 89 2.25 -21.03 17.56
CA GLY A 89 2.25 -21.82 16.32
C GLY A 89 1.03 -21.56 15.42
N ASN A 90 0.41 -20.39 15.53
CA ASN A 90 -0.73 -19.98 14.70
C ASN A 90 -0.27 -19.44 13.34
N ILE A 91 0.57 -20.20 12.63
CA ILE A 91 1.09 -19.88 11.29
C ILE A 91 1.10 -21.17 10.45
N GLY A 92 0.69 -21.06 9.18
CA GLY A 92 0.78 -22.16 8.22
C GLY A 92 -0.20 -23.30 8.42
N LYS A 93 -1.23 -23.12 9.22
CA LYS A 93 -2.30 -24.08 9.47
C LYS A 93 -3.65 -23.48 9.05
N PRO A 94 -4.64 -24.29 8.61
CA PRO A 94 -5.99 -23.79 8.32
C PRO A 94 -6.58 -23.00 9.49
N GLY A 95 -7.14 -21.80 9.20
CA GLY A 95 -7.73 -20.92 10.21
C GLY A 95 -6.73 -20.11 11.03
N THR A 96 -5.44 -20.16 10.71
CA THR A 96 -4.39 -19.38 11.37
C THR A 96 -3.72 -18.41 10.41
N GLY A 97 -2.97 -17.45 10.95
CA GLY A 97 -2.19 -16.55 10.13
C GLY A 97 -1.77 -15.26 10.82
N PHE A 98 -0.87 -14.59 10.13
CA PHE A 98 -0.44 -13.23 10.44
C PHE A 98 -0.63 -12.41 9.17
N TYR A 99 -1.76 -11.70 9.07
CA TYR A 99 -2.17 -11.00 7.86
C TYR A 99 -1.94 -9.51 7.98
N TYR A 100 -1.37 -8.99 6.92
CA TYR A 100 -1.13 -7.57 6.74
C TYR A 100 -1.32 -7.21 5.26
N LEU A 101 -2.00 -6.09 5.02
CA LEU A 101 -2.15 -5.51 3.70
C LEU A 101 -0.80 -4.96 3.22
N ASN A 102 0.00 -5.82 2.65
CA ASN A 102 1.24 -5.45 2.02
C ASN A 102 1.17 -5.84 0.54
N ASN A 103 1.59 -4.93 -0.31
CA ASN A 103 1.67 -5.18 -1.73
C ASN A 103 2.82 -6.16 -2.04
N THR A 104 2.58 -7.42 -1.85
CA THR A 104 3.50 -8.48 -2.25
C THR A 104 3.14 -8.93 -3.66
N LEU A 105 3.37 -8.05 -4.60
CA LEU A 105 3.01 -8.34 -5.96
C LEU A 105 4.05 -9.23 -6.61
N ALA A 106 3.89 -10.52 -6.43
CA ALA A 106 4.47 -11.49 -7.37
C ALA A 106 4.11 -11.14 -8.82
N ILE A 107 2.98 -10.49 -9.04
CA ILE A 107 2.58 -9.92 -10.33
C ILE A 107 3.41 -8.69 -10.67
N ALA A 108 3.62 -7.73 -9.77
CA ALA A 108 4.43 -6.53 -10.06
C ALA A 108 5.90 -6.88 -10.37
N GLU A 109 6.47 -7.87 -9.69
CA GLU A 109 7.80 -8.37 -10.03
C GLU A 109 7.86 -8.98 -11.43
N ARG A 110 6.81 -9.70 -11.85
CA ARG A 110 6.70 -10.30 -13.18
C ARG A 110 6.36 -9.26 -14.25
N VAL A 111 5.47 -8.33 -13.95
CA VAL A 111 5.10 -7.21 -14.81
C VAL A 111 6.26 -6.26 -15.03
N GLY A 112 7.18 -6.13 -14.09
CA GLY A 112 8.42 -5.37 -14.26
C GLY A 112 9.33 -5.86 -15.38
N THR A 113 9.02 -7.00 -16.02
CA THR A 113 9.66 -7.47 -17.25
C THR A 113 8.97 -7.00 -18.53
N ALA A 114 7.78 -6.43 -18.44
CA ALA A 114 7.11 -5.86 -19.61
C ALA A 114 7.83 -4.60 -20.11
N PRO A 115 7.85 -4.32 -21.43
CA PRO A 115 8.55 -3.18 -21.99
C PRO A 115 8.18 -1.83 -21.37
N ILE A 116 6.91 -1.66 -20.99
CA ILE A 116 6.36 -0.46 -20.38
C ILE A 116 6.92 -0.17 -18.97
N TYR A 117 7.45 -1.19 -18.29
CA TYR A 117 8.03 -1.07 -16.95
C TYR A 117 9.56 -1.06 -16.97
N ARG A 118 10.15 -0.51 -18.01
CA ARG A 118 11.60 -0.31 -18.05
C ARG A 118 12.03 0.50 -16.84
N LYS A 119 12.94 -0.06 -16.05
CA LYS A 119 13.58 0.71 -14.99
C LYS A 119 14.34 1.86 -15.63
N PRO A 120 14.19 3.09 -15.14
CA PRO A 120 15.01 4.20 -15.63
C PRO A 120 16.48 3.83 -15.51
N GLU A 121 17.28 4.25 -16.48
CA GLU A 121 18.73 4.13 -16.40
C GLU A 121 19.24 4.74 -15.10
N PRO A 122 20.26 4.16 -14.46
CA PRO A 122 20.77 4.62 -13.16
C PRO A 122 21.16 6.10 -13.12
N GLN A 123 21.47 6.69 -14.27
CA GLN A 123 21.84 8.10 -14.42
C GLN A 123 20.64 9.07 -14.39
N SER A 124 19.43 8.56 -14.51
CA SER A 124 18.18 9.34 -14.56
C SER A 124 17.22 9.03 -13.42
N GLN A 125 17.71 8.57 -12.28
CA GLN A 125 16.83 8.34 -11.14
C GLN A 125 16.21 9.69 -10.71
N PRO A 126 14.88 9.82 -10.74
CA PRO A 126 14.22 11.02 -10.27
C PRO A 126 14.49 11.20 -8.77
N ASN A 127 14.61 12.44 -8.33
CA ASN A 127 14.63 12.73 -6.91
C ASN A 127 13.31 12.26 -6.28
N THR A 128 13.37 11.26 -5.45
CA THR A 128 12.19 10.77 -4.75
C THR A 128 12.02 11.53 -3.46
N VAL A 129 10.89 12.20 -3.31
CA VAL A 129 10.52 12.91 -2.09
C VAL A 129 9.52 12.07 -1.30
N SER A 130 9.71 12.00 0.02
CA SER A 130 8.73 11.38 0.91
C SER A 130 7.39 12.13 0.82
N GLN A 131 6.29 11.41 0.77
CA GLN A 131 4.96 11.98 0.86
C GLN A 131 4.77 12.84 2.12
N MET A 132 5.51 12.56 3.19
CA MET A 132 5.50 13.32 4.44
C MET A 132 6.20 14.67 4.32
N ASP A 133 7.15 14.81 3.39
CA ASP A 133 7.91 16.04 3.14
C ASP A 133 7.25 16.91 2.05
N MET A 134 6.24 16.37 1.37
CA MET A 134 5.53 17.07 0.29
C MET A 134 4.96 18.43 0.71
N PRO A 135 4.36 18.62 1.91
CA PRO A 135 3.84 19.92 2.33
C PRO A 135 4.91 21.00 2.39
N SER A 136 6.12 20.66 2.80
CA SER A 136 7.27 21.58 2.83
C SER A 136 7.79 21.86 1.43
N LEU A 137 7.88 20.82 0.59
CA LEU A 137 8.30 20.95 -0.80
C LEU A 137 7.38 21.85 -1.60
N LEU A 138 6.07 21.72 -1.43
CA LEU A 138 5.07 22.55 -2.13
C LEU A 138 5.17 24.03 -1.76
N GLN A 139 5.73 24.38 -0.60
CA GLN A 139 5.95 25.78 -0.20
C GLN A 139 7.27 26.37 -0.70
N ASP A 140 8.17 25.54 -1.23
CA ASP A 140 9.48 25.99 -1.73
C ASP A 140 9.44 26.27 -3.24
N SER A 141 9.36 27.55 -3.60
CA SER A 141 9.33 28.00 -5.00
C SER A 141 10.65 27.77 -5.75
N SER A 142 11.75 27.56 -5.04
CA SER A 142 13.04 27.22 -5.65
C SER A 142 13.15 25.75 -6.00
N ALA A 143 12.43 24.89 -5.27
CA ALA A 143 12.48 23.45 -5.43
C ALA A 143 11.46 22.91 -6.45
N ILE A 144 10.24 23.49 -6.49
CA ILE A 144 9.17 22.97 -7.36
C ILE A 144 8.35 24.11 -7.96
N ARG A 145 8.06 23.99 -9.27
CA ARG A 145 7.23 24.92 -10.06
C ARG A 145 6.07 24.25 -10.78
N SER A 146 6.03 22.93 -10.79
CA SER A 146 4.89 22.19 -11.33
C SER A 146 4.59 20.97 -10.45
N PHE A 147 3.32 20.66 -10.32
CA PHE A 147 2.83 19.53 -9.51
C PHE A 147 1.73 18.78 -10.27
N LEU A 148 2.00 17.54 -10.62
CA LEU A 148 1.01 16.67 -11.24
C LEU A 148 0.49 15.69 -10.23
N VAL A 149 -0.82 15.67 -10.01
CA VAL A 149 -1.53 14.76 -9.10
C VAL A 149 -2.35 13.80 -9.94
N TRP A 150 -2.17 12.52 -9.70
CA TRP A 150 -2.85 11.48 -10.43
C TRP A 150 -3.47 10.45 -9.47
N ASN A 151 -4.78 10.27 -9.58
CA ASN A 151 -5.56 9.31 -8.78
C ASN A 151 -5.34 9.42 -7.26
N CYS A 152 -5.15 10.60 -6.75
CA CYS A 152 -5.07 10.83 -5.31
C CYS A 152 -5.54 12.23 -4.92
N ASN A 153 -5.91 12.39 -3.64
CA ASN A 153 -6.32 13.66 -3.07
C ASN A 153 -5.42 14.01 -1.88
N PRO A 154 -4.17 14.48 -2.14
CA PRO A 154 -3.20 14.74 -1.07
C PRO A 154 -3.68 15.80 -0.08
N LEU A 155 -4.46 16.79 -0.48
CA LEU A 155 -4.97 17.80 0.44
C LEU A 155 -5.91 17.20 1.50
N ALA A 156 -6.69 16.16 1.16
CA ALA A 156 -7.57 15.50 2.12
C ALA A 156 -6.90 14.33 2.85
N SER A 157 -5.97 13.60 2.20
CA SER A 157 -5.48 12.33 2.71
C SER A 157 -4.08 12.39 3.37
N ASN A 158 -3.30 13.44 3.10
CA ASN A 158 -1.96 13.56 3.68
C ASN A 158 -1.97 14.36 4.99
N PRO A 159 -0.98 14.12 5.87
CA PRO A 159 -0.77 14.97 7.04
C PRO A 159 -0.43 16.41 6.66
N ASP A 160 -0.64 17.32 7.63
CA ASP A 160 -0.37 18.75 7.50
C ASP A 160 -1.09 19.42 6.32
N GLN A 161 -2.40 19.31 6.35
CA GLN A 161 -3.28 19.94 5.35
C GLN A 161 -3.08 21.46 5.26
N THR A 162 -2.76 22.12 6.37
CA THR A 162 -2.55 23.57 6.39
C THR A 162 -1.35 23.97 5.53
N SER A 163 -0.24 23.29 5.66
CA SER A 163 0.97 23.54 4.85
C SER A 163 0.77 23.10 3.39
N THR A 164 0.08 21.97 3.16
CA THR A 164 -0.27 21.52 1.81
C THR A 164 -1.13 22.57 1.08
N ARG A 165 -2.16 23.08 1.75
CA ARG A 165 -3.03 24.12 1.19
C ARG A 165 -2.27 25.39 0.83
N LYS A 166 -1.37 25.84 1.71
CA LYS A 166 -0.52 27.02 1.44
C LYS A 166 0.37 26.79 0.22
N GLY A 167 0.92 25.60 0.08
CA GLY A 167 1.74 25.24 -1.07
C GLY A 167 0.95 25.21 -2.38
N LEU A 168 -0.22 24.59 -2.38
CA LEU A 168 -1.10 24.52 -3.56
C LEU A 168 -1.68 25.88 -3.96
N ALA A 169 -1.84 26.80 -3.03
CA ALA A 169 -2.35 28.15 -3.28
C ALA A 169 -1.27 29.13 -3.86
N ARG A 170 -0.05 28.65 -4.12
CA ARG A 170 1.01 29.48 -4.71
C ARG A 170 0.68 29.80 -6.16
N GLU A 171 0.74 31.07 -6.54
CA GLU A 171 0.50 31.54 -7.92
C GLU A 171 1.59 31.12 -8.93
N ASP A 172 2.80 30.78 -8.43
CA ASP A 172 3.94 30.33 -9.24
C ASP A 172 4.07 28.80 -9.33
N LEU A 173 3.11 28.05 -8.80
CA LEU A 173 3.04 26.59 -8.87
C LEU A 173 2.00 26.17 -9.92
N PHE A 174 2.43 25.64 -11.04
CA PHE A 174 1.52 25.06 -12.04
C PHE A 174 1.04 23.67 -11.60
N THR A 175 -0.25 23.54 -11.29
CA THR A 175 -0.85 22.31 -10.77
C THR A 175 -1.79 21.68 -11.77
N VAL A 176 -1.57 20.39 -12.08
CA VAL A 176 -2.44 19.57 -12.92
C VAL A 176 -2.98 18.40 -12.08
N VAL A 177 -4.30 18.20 -12.11
CA VAL A 177 -4.95 17.08 -11.41
C VAL A 177 -5.66 16.19 -12.42
N ILE A 178 -5.41 14.88 -12.32
CA ILE A 178 -6.10 13.83 -13.09
C ILE A 178 -6.92 13.02 -12.08
N ASP A 179 -8.23 13.17 -12.08
CA ASP A 179 -9.11 12.49 -11.14
C ASP A 179 -10.52 12.32 -11.72
N CYS A 180 -11.29 11.36 -11.20
CA CYS A 180 -12.70 11.17 -11.53
C CYS A 180 -13.60 12.23 -10.91
N PHE A 181 -13.14 12.91 -9.88
CA PHE A 181 -13.91 13.86 -9.08
C PHE A 181 -13.20 15.20 -8.91
N MET A 182 -13.97 16.27 -8.74
CA MET A 182 -13.47 17.56 -8.25
C MET A 182 -13.13 17.43 -6.76
N THR A 183 -11.93 16.95 -6.49
CA THR A 183 -11.41 16.77 -5.13
C THR A 183 -10.95 18.08 -4.52
N ASP A 184 -10.72 18.10 -3.18
CA ASP A 184 -10.14 19.27 -2.50
C ASP A 184 -8.82 19.71 -3.14
N THR A 185 -8.02 18.78 -3.65
CA THR A 185 -6.78 19.10 -4.39
C THR A 185 -7.08 19.69 -5.76
N ALA A 186 -8.09 19.17 -6.44
CA ALA A 186 -8.47 19.64 -7.78
C ALA A 186 -8.99 21.09 -7.76
N GLU A 187 -9.54 21.57 -6.64
CA GLU A 187 -9.96 22.96 -6.46
C GLU A 187 -8.79 23.97 -6.56
N TYR A 188 -7.55 23.50 -6.37
CA TYR A 188 -6.33 24.31 -6.49
C TYR A 188 -5.60 24.10 -7.82
N ALA A 189 -6.14 23.29 -8.73
CA ALA A 189 -5.47 23.00 -9.98
C ALA A 189 -5.69 24.08 -11.02
N ASP A 190 -4.65 24.38 -11.79
CA ASP A 190 -4.75 25.20 -13.00
C ASP A 190 -5.43 24.43 -14.13
N ILE A 191 -5.22 23.11 -14.18
CA ILE A 191 -5.85 22.21 -15.15
C ILE A 191 -6.35 20.96 -14.43
N VAL A 192 -7.60 20.59 -14.69
CA VAL A 192 -8.18 19.32 -14.31
C VAL A 192 -8.44 18.48 -15.57
N LEU A 193 -7.87 17.28 -15.61
CA LEU A 193 -8.11 16.30 -16.67
C LEU A 193 -9.06 15.22 -16.12
N PRO A 194 -10.30 15.13 -16.62
CA PRO A 194 -11.26 14.17 -16.10
C PRO A 194 -10.87 12.75 -16.46
N ALA A 195 -10.69 11.89 -15.44
CA ALA A 195 -10.39 10.49 -15.62
C ALA A 195 -11.67 9.66 -15.68
N ALA A 196 -11.67 8.62 -16.51
CA ALA A 196 -12.71 7.62 -16.54
C ALA A 196 -12.71 6.76 -15.27
N SER A 197 -13.89 6.32 -14.84
CA SER A 197 -14.04 5.39 -13.73
C SER A 197 -13.69 3.96 -14.16
N PHE A 198 -13.49 3.06 -13.19
CA PHE A 198 -13.16 1.65 -13.45
C PHE A 198 -14.23 0.88 -14.25
N LEU A 199 -15.46 1.41 -14.41
CA LEU A 199 -16.50 0.83 -15.24
C LEU A 199 -16.35 1.16 -16.74
N GLU A 200 -15.47 2.08 -17.07
CA GLU A 200 -15.40 2.73 -18.38
C GLU A 200 -14.17 2.33 -19.20
N PHE A 201 -13.35 1.37 -18.72
CA PHE A 201 -12.20 0.83 -19.44
C PHE A 201 -11.87 -0.60 -19.03
N ASP A 202 -11.10 -1.29 -19.86
CA ASP A 202 -10.58 -2.63 -19.60
C ASP A 202 -9.30 -2.55 -18.77
N ASP A 203 -9.13 -3.47 -17.80
CA ASP A 203 -7.94 -3.54 -16.95
C ASP A 203 -7.76 -4.94 -16.34
N LEU A 204 -6.67 -5.14 -15.61
CA LEU A 204 -6.41 -6.30 -14.78
C LEU A 204 -6.51 -5.94 -13.31
N CYS A 205 -7.33 -6.69 -12.57
CA CYS A 205 -7.45 -6.55 -11.14
C CYS A 205 -6.69 -7.65 -10.42
N ALA A 206 -5.79 -7.25 -9.51
CA ALA A 206 -5.14 -8.15 -8.57
C ALA A 206 -5.68 -7.89 -7.15
N SER A 207 -5.81 -8.93 -6.36
CA SER A 207 -6.26 -8.83 -4.97
C SER A 207 -5.09 -8.82 -4.00
N TYR A 208 -5.24 -8.10 -2.88
CA TYR A 208 -4.31 -8.19 -1.75
C TYR A 208 -4.39 -9.54 -1.01
N PHE A 209 -5.53 -10.23 -1.10
CA PHE A 209 -5.82 -11.40 -0.27
C PHE A 209 -5.83 -12.72 -1.03
N TYR A 210 -5.89 -12.66 -2.35
CA TYR A 210 -5.98 -13.83 -3.21
C TYR A 210 -4.90 -13.79 -4.28
N LEU A 211 -4.36 -14.96 -4.60
CA LEU A 211 -3.39 -15.13 -5.68
C LEU A 211 -4.09 -15.26 -7.05
N THR A 212 -5.11 -14.44 -7.25
CA THR A 212 -5.90 -14.42 -8.50
C THR A 212 -5.72 -13.08 -9.21
N VAL A 213 -5.76 -13.15 -10.52
CA VAL A 213 -5.90 -12.00 -11.40
C VAL A 213 -7.26 -12.13 -12.08
N ALA A 214 -8.02 -11.05 -12.06
CA ALA A 214 -9.32 -10.97 -12.72
C ALA A 214 -9.27 -9.94 -13.84
N ALA A 215 -9.95 -10.20 -14.94
CA ALA A 215 -10.21 -9.20 -15.96
C ALA A 215 -11.26 -8.21 -15.45
N GLN A 216 -10.98 -6.94 -15.58
CA GLN A 216 -11.96 -5.89 -15.47
C GLN A 216 -12.40 -5.56 -16.90
N VAL A 217 -13.64 -5.85 -17.22
CA VAL A 217 -14.21 -5.61 -18.56
C VAL A 217 -15.04 -4.33 -18.54
N LYS A 218 -14.79 -3.47 -19.51
CA LYS A 218 -15.53 -2.22 -19.70
C LYS A 218 -17.05 -2.49 -19.76
N CYS A 219 -17.80 -1.75 -18.95
CA CYS A 219 -19.25 -1.90 -18.83
C CYS A 219 -20.01 -0.78 -19.55
N GLN A 220 -19.41 0.38 -19.74
CA GLN A 220 -20.03 1.55 -20.35
C GLN A 220 -18.98 2.47 -20.99
N GLU A 221 -19.43 3.38 -21.86
CA GLU A 221 -18.55 4.41 -22.43
C GLU A 221 -18.21 5.49 -21.39
N PRO A 222 -17.00 6.07 -21.47
CA PRO A 222 -16.61 7.19 -20.62
C PRO A 222 -17.61 8.35 -20.66
N LEU A 223 -17.89 8.91 -19.50
CA LEU A 223 -18.86 10.01 -19.36
C LEU A 223 -18.25 11.34 -19.78
N GLY A 224 -18.92 12.07 -20.66
CA GLY A 224 -18.52 13.42 -21.10
C GLY A 224 -17.15 13.42 -21.78
N GLU A 225 -16.20 14.20 -21.25
CA GLU A 225 -14.83 14.32 -21.78
C GLU A 225 -13.83 13.43 -21.01
N SER A 226 -14.30 12.59 -20.08
CA SER A 226 -13.41 11.72 -19.32
C SER A 226 -12.74 10.68 -20.21
N LEU A 227 -11.50 10.36 -19.88
CA LEU A 227 -10.71 9.37 -20.61
C LEU A 227 -10.06 8.39 -19.62
N PRO A 228 -9.85 7.12 -20.03
CA PRO A 228 -9.00 6.21 -19.27
C PRO A 228 -7.62 6.82 -19.02
N ASN A 229 -7.05 6.56 -17.86
CA ASN A 229 -5.75 7.13 -17.47
C ASN A 229 -4.66 6.88 -18.52
N GLN A 230 -4.59 5.67 -19.06
CA GLN A 230 -3.63 5.31 -20.10
C GLN A 230 -3.80 6.16 -21.37
N GLU A 231 -5.03 6.49 -21.74
CA GLU A 231 -5.30 7.34 -22.91
C GLU A 231 -4.92 8.82 -22.63
N ILE A 232 -5.12 9.30 -21.39
CA ILE A 232 -4.64 10.64 -20.99
C ILE A 232 -3.13 10.72 -21.16
N PHE A 233 -2.40 9.69 -20.67
CA PHE A 233 -0.94 9.68 -20.79
C PHE A 233 -0.44 9.52 -22.24
N ARG A 234 -1.13 8.73 -23.08
CA ARG A 234 -0.83 8.68 -24.53
C ARG A 234 -0.96 10.04 -25.19
N LYS A 235 -2.02 10.78 -24.89
CA LYS A 235 -2.22 12.14 -25.42
C LYS A 235 -1.17 13.11 -24.89
N LEU A 236 -0.77 13.02 -23.62
CA LEU A 236 0.31 13.80 -23.05
C LEU A 236 1.65 13.49 -23.74
N ALA A 237 1.96 12.20 -23.92
CA ALA A 237 3.17 11.77 -24.62
C ALA A 237 3.23 12.37 -26.05
N LYS A 238 2.09 12.31 -26.76
CA LYS A 238 1.98 12.90 -28.09
C LYS A 238 2.16 14.41 -28.10
N ALA A 239 1.57 15.11 -27.14
CA ALA A 239 1.69 16.56 -27.00
C ALA A 239 3.13 17.01 -26.63
N MET A 240 3.90 16.12 -26.02
CA MET A 240 5.31 16.33 -25.65
C MET A 240 6.29 15.83 -26.72
N ASP A 241 5.82 15.38 -27.89
CA ASP A 241 6.62 14.80 -28.97
C ASP A 241 7.56 13.67 -28.51
N LEU A 242 7.08 12.83 -27.56
CA LEU A 242 7.82 11.64 -27.14
C LEU A 242 7.62 10.53 -28.18
N ASP A 243 8.71 9.91 -28.64
CA ASP A 243 8.74 8.96 -29.76
C ASP A 243 8.93 7.49 -29.33
N ASP A 244 8.95 7.18 -28.03
CA ASP A 244 9.04 5.80 -27.56
C ASP A 244 7.76 5.02 -27.91
N PRO A 245 7.82 3.99 -28.77
CA PRO A 245 6.65 3.21 -29.17
C PRO A 245 5.87 2.61 -27.99
N ALA A 246 6.53 2.29 -26.89
CA ALA A 246 5.88 1.74 -25.69
C ALA A 246 4.84 2.67 -25.06
N LEU A 247 4.94 3.99 -25.31
CA LEU A 247 3.98 4.98 -24.84
C LEU A 247 2.66 4.97 -25.64
N TYR A 248 2.61 4.26 -26.75
CA TYR A 248 1.48 4.28 -27.69
C TYR A 248 0.85 2.89 -27.88
N GLU A 249 1.30 1.87 -27.15
CA GLU A 249 0.67 0.55 -27.17
C GLU A 249 -0.79 0.64 -26.76
N ASP A 250 -1.67 -0.11 -27.44
CA ASP A 250 -3.07 -0.20 -27.05
C ASP A 250 -3.25 -1.02 -25.77
N ASP A 251 -4.42 -0.87 -25.14
CA ASP A 251 -4.69 -1.47 -23.85
C ASP A 251 -4.64 -2.99 -23.90
N HIS A 252 -5.15 -3.62 -24.96
CA HIS A 252 -5.15 -5.09 -25.10
C HIS A 252 -3.73 -5.63 -25.30
N ALA A 253 -2.86 -4.90 -26.02
CA ALA A 253 -1.45 -5.27 -26.15
C ALA A 253 -0.73 -5.21 -24.80
N ILE A 254 -0.99 -4.17 -23.99
CA ILE A 254 -0.43 -4.02 -22.63
C ILE A 254 -0.93 -5.15 -21.73
N LEU A 255 -2.25 -5.40 -21.70
CA LEU A 255 -2.87 -6.45 -20.88
C LEU A 255 -2.34 -7.84 -21.28
N GLY A 256 -2.27 -8.13 -22.57
CA GLY A 256 -1.72 -9.39 -23.09
C GLY A 256 -0.24 -9.59 -22.72
N SER A 257 0.59 -8.55 -22.87
CA SER A 257 2.02 -8.62 -22.48
C SER A 257 2.19 -8.80 -20.98
N THR A 258 1.34 -8.19 -20.18
CA THR A 258 1.32 -8.31 -18.71
C THR A 258 0.96 -9.73 -18.28
N LEU A 259 -0.10 -10.32 -18.84
CA LEU A 259 -0.51 -11.70 -18.56
C LEU A 259 0.58 -12.70 -18.97
N LYS A 260 1.18 -12.49 -20.13
CA LYS A 260 2.29 -13.33 -20.62
C LYS A 260 3.49 -13.25 -19.68
N ALA A 261 3.87 -12.04 -19.24
CA ALA A 261 4.96 -11.85 -18.29
C ALA A 261 4.68 -12.51 -16.93
N ALA A 262 3.42 -12.54 -16.51
CA ALA A 262 2.96 -13.22 -15.31
C ALA A 262 2.87 -14.76 -15.46
N GLY A 263 3.11 -15.32 -16.64
CA GLY A 263 2.97 -16.74 -16.94
C GLY A 263 1.51 -17.21 -17.01
N ILE A 264 0.58 -16.30 -17.24
CA ILE A 264 -0.84 -16.57 -17.47
C ILE A 264 -1.04 -16.43 -18.98
N MET A 265 -1.26 -17.54 -19.67
CA MET A 265 -1.41 -17.54 -21.14
C MET A 265 -2.89 -17.49 -21.51
N ASP A 266 -3.20 -16.72 -22.54
CA ASP A 266 -4.51 -16.70 -23.27
C ASP A 266 -5.75 -16.46 -22.40
N ALA A 267 -5.65 -15.63 -21.37
CA ALA A 267 -6.72 -15.44 -20.39
C ALA A 267 -7.53 -14.14 -20.55
N TRP A 268 -7.26 -13.33 -21.56
CA TRP A 268 -8.12 -12.17 -21.83
C TRP A 268 -9.35 -12.60 -22.60
N PRO A 269 -10.59 -12.29 -22.12
CA PRO A 269 -11.84 -12.66 -22.77
C PRO A 269 -12.07 -11.93 -24.09
#